data_a0d094d7ef44f7df1c15d5d4ff3a9b61
#
_entry.id   a0d094d7ef44f7df1c15d5d4ff3a9b61
#
_cell.length_a   1.000
_cell.length_b   1.000
_cell.length_c   1.000
_cell.angle_alpha   90.00
_cell.angle_beta   90.00
_cell.angle_gamma   90.00
#
_symmetry.space_group_name_H-M   'P 1'
#
loop_
_entity.id
_entity.type
_entity.pdbx_description
1 polymer ?
#
loop_
_entity_poly.entity_id
_entity_poly.type
_entity_poly.pdbx_seq_one_letter_code
_entity_poly.pdbx_strand_id
1 'polypeptide(L)'
;MAGLFGFLWRRRDGKPKTERQQTGRRGERAAERFLAKHGYRVLARNVTYRQGEVDLVAQERATGTVCFVEVRSRRLADGQDARVEPEATVTLRKRRRVASAARKFLADRRATDRAVRFDVVTVRFDADGRGRPDVRHYPGAFDVHGRLL
;
A
#
# COMPACT_ATOMS: atom_id res chain seq x y z
N MET A 1 -15.36 -8.05 -20.53
CA MET A 1 -15.88 -8.52 -19.24
C MET A 1 -15.74 -7.39 -18.23
N ALA A 2 -16.83 -6.96 -17.67
CA ALA A 2 -16.80 -6.05 -16.52
C ALA A 2 -16.01 -6.73 -15.42
N GLY A 3 -14.97 -6.06 -14.95
CA GLY A 3 -14.03 -6.63 -13.98
C GLY A 3 -14.74 -7.03 -12.70
N LEU A 4 -14.35 -8.16 -12.14
CA LEU A 4 -14.80 -8.75 -10.87
C LEU A 4 -14.63 -7.76 -9.69
N PHE A 5 -13.87 -6.69 -9.90
CA PHE A 5 -13.59 -5.63 -8.94
C PHE A 5 -14.20 -4.33 -9.44
N GLY A 6 -15.39 -4.02 -8.98
CA GLY A 6 -15.91 -2.66 -9.04
C GLY A 6 -14.96 -1.72 -8.30
N PHE A 7 -14.83 -0.49 -8.80
CA PHE A 7 -13.97 0.51 -8.18
C PHE A 7 -14.55 0.95 -6.84
N LEU A 8 -13.91 0.58 -5.72
CA LEU A 8 -14.31 0.97 -4.37
C LEU A 8 -13.55 2.23 -3.95
N TRP A 9 -14.25 3.36 -4.01
CA TRP A 9 -13.77 4.60 -3.45
C TRP A 9 -14.17 4.71 -1.98
N ARG A 10 -13.24 4.56 -1.05
CA ARG A 10 -13.39 5.13 0.29
C ARG A 10 -12.49 6.34 0.39
N ARG A 11 -13.10 7.52 0.49
CA ARG A 11 -12.39 8.71 0.94
C ARG A 11 -12.19 8.58 2.45
N ARG A 12 -10.98 8.82 2.92
CA ARG A 12 -10.79 9.20 4.32
C ARG A 12 -11.43 10.58 4.47
N ASP A 13 -12.64 10.60 5.03
CA ASP A 13 -13.35 11.84 5.28
C ASP A 13 -12.63 12.61 6.41
N GLY A 14 -12.44 13.89 6.18
CA GLY A 14 -11.81 14.81 7.13
C GLY A 14 -10.45 15.35 6.68
N LYS A 15 -10.17 16.60 7.06
CA LYS A 15 -8.86 17.21 6.87
C LYS A 15 -7.85 16.54 7.82
N PRO A 16 -6.61 16.28 7.39
CA PRO A 16 -5.58 15.72 8.25
C PRO A 16 -5.30 16.67 9.41
N LYS A 17 -5.38 16.15 10.63
CA LYS A 17 -5.19 16.93 11.87
C LYS A 17 -3.73 17.10 12.26
N THR A 18 -2.85 16.22 11.76
CA THR A 18 -1.43 16.20 12.10
C THR A 18 -0.53 16.16 10.88
N GLU A 19 0.71 16.64 11.01
CA GLU A 19 1.72 16.56 9.96
C GLU A 19 2.01 15.13 9.52
N ARG A 20 2.04 14.18 10.45
CA ARG A 20 2.20 12.75 10.16
C ARG A 20 1.06 12.21 9.29
N GLN A 21 -0.17 12.60 9.58
CA GLN A 21 -1.33 12.21 8.76
C GLN A 21 -1.28 12.82 7.36
N GLN A 22 -0.80 14.06 7.23
CA GLN A 22 -0.60 14.71 5.94
C GLN A 22 0.46 13.98 5.10
N THR A 23 1.60 13.65 5.71
CA THR A 23 2.68 12.89 5.07
C THR A 23 2.18 11.52 4.61
N GLY A 24 1.42 10.80 5.45
CA GLY A 24 0.82 9.52 5.10
C GLY A 24 -0.10 9.62 3.87
N ARG A 25 -1.02 10.58 3.84
CA ARG A 25 -1.93 10.78 2.70
C ARG A 25 -1.20 11.17 1.42
N ARG A 26 -0.20 12.03 1.52
CA ARG A 26 0.63 12.39 0.36
C ARG A 26 1.41 11.19 -0.15
N GLY A 27 1.91 10.36 0.74
CA GLY A 27 2.61 9.12 0.41
C GLY A 27 1.71 8.12 -0.31
N GLU A 28 0.49 7.89 0.18
CA GLU A 28 -0.49 7.01 -0.47
C GLU A 28 -0.80 7.48 -1.90
N ARG A 29 -0.97 8.79 -2.11
CA ARG A 29 -1.18 9.36 -3.46
C ARG A 29 0.04 9.21 -4.37
N ALA A 30 1.24 9.38 -3.83
CA ALA A 30 2.47 9.21 -4.59
C ALA A 30 2.67 7.73 -4.98
N ALA A 31 2.43 6.81 -4.06
CA ALA A 31 2.46 5.37 -4.30
C ALA A 31 1.47 4.96 -5.40
N GLU A 32 0.25 5.46 -5.33
CA GLU A 32 -0.78 5.19 -6.34
C GLU A 32 -0.36 5.65 -7.73
N ARG A 33 0.10 6.90 -7.86
CA ARG A 33 0.59 7.43 -9.15
C ARG A 33 1.77 6.63 -9.69
N PHE A 34 2.67 6.22 -8.80
CA PHE A 34 3.80 5.38 -9.17
C PHE A 34 3.34 4.02 -9.74
N LEU A 35 2.47 3.33 -9.02
CA LEU A 35 1.94 2.03 -9.44
C LEU A 35 1.18 2.14 -10.77
N ALA A 36 0.34 3.17 -10.95
CA ALA A 36 -0.40 3.39 -12.18
C ALA A 36 0.52 3.57 -13.40
N LYS A 37 1.68 4.22 -13.21
CA LYS A 37 2.69 4.41 -14.28
C LYS A 37 3.53 3.15 -14.54
N HIS A 38 3.54 2.19 -13.60
CA HIS A 38 4.39 0.98 -13.69
C HIS A 38 3.59 -0.30 -13.95
N GLY A 39 2.44 -0.20 -14.61
CA GLY A 39 1.70 -1.36 -15.08
C GLY A 39 0.68 -1.93 -14.10
N TYR A 40 0.29 -1.18 -13.08
CA TYR A 40 -0.74 -1.56 -12.13
C TYR A 40 -2.01 -0.76 -12.32
N ARG A 41 -3.14 -1.39 -12.01
CA ARG A 41 -4.44 -0.72 -11.91
C ARG A 41 -4.87 -0.71 -10.45
N VAL A 42 -5.09 0.47 -9.88
CA VAL A 42 -5.60 0.58 -8.51
C VAL A 42 -7.06 0.18 -8.48
N LEU A 43 -7.40 -0.78 -7.62
CA LEU A 43 -8.75 -1.34 -7.46
C LEU A 43 -9.48 -0.72 -6.25
N ALA A 44 -8.75 -0.48 -5.17
CA ALA A 44 -9.32 0.08 -3.95
C ALA A 44 -8.26 0.82 -3.13
N ARG A 45 -8.71 1.72 -2.26
CA ARG A 45 -7.89 2.53 -1.36
C ARG A 45 -8.44 2.46 0.06
N ASN A 46 -7.54 2.48 1.03
CA ASN A 46 -7.90 2.57 2.46
C ASN A 46 -8.99 1.55 2.85
N VAL A 47 -8.79 0.29 2.45
CA VAL A 47 -9.70 -0.79 2.77
C VAL A 47 -9.54 -1.14 4.25
N THR A 48 -10.63 -0.98 5.01
CA THR A 48 -10.62 -1.20 6.45
C THR A 48 -11.66 -2.24 6.84
N TYR A 49 -11.22 -3.24 7.59
CA TYR A 49 -12.03 -4.25 8.22
C TYR A 49 -11.71 -4.31 9.71
N ARG A 50 -12.55 -4.99 10.48
CA ARG A 50 -12.26 -5.25 11.90
C ARG A 50 -10.91 -5.96 12.10
N GLN A 51 -10.56 -6.86 11.19
CA GLN A 51 -9.34 -7.68 11.24
C GLN A 51 -8.07 -6.91 10.86
N GLY A 52 -8.18 -5.83 10.10
CA GLY A 52 -7.05 -5.06 9.63
C GLY A 52 -7.39 -4.06 8.52
N GLU A 53 -6.36 -3.48 7.97
CA GLU A 53 -6.47 -2.48 6.92
C GLU A 53 -5.40 -2.67 5.84
N VAL A 54 -5.71 -2.22 4.63
CA VAL A 54 -4.80 -2.19 3.48
C VAL A 54 -4.82 -0.80 2.89
N ASP A 55 -3.66 -0.21 2.65
CA ASP A 55 -3.57 1.15 2.09
C ASP A 55 -4.03 1.20 0.64
N LEU A 56 -3.53 0.28 -0.19
CA LEU A 56 -3.93 0.16 -1.59
C LEU A 56 -4.14 -1.30 -1.99
N VAL A 57 -5.14 -1.54 -2.81
CA VAL A 57 -5.29 -2.80 -3.55
C VAL A 57 -5.11 -2.50 -5.02
N ALA A 58 -4.20 -3.18 -5.67
CA ALA A 58 -3.89 -2.98 -7.08
C ALA A 58 -3.87 -4.32 -7.82
N GLN A 59 -4.02 -4.26 -9.13
CA GLN A 59 -3.88 -5.43 -10.01
C GLN A 59 -2.71 -5.19 -10.96
N GLU A 60 -1.77 -6.12 -10.98
CA GLU A 60 -0.72 -6.14 -11.99
C GLU A 60 -1.35 -6.50 -13.34
N ARG A 61 -1.24 -5.60 -14.32
CA ARG A 61 -1.92 -5.76 -15.61
C ARG A 61 -1.39 -6.95 -16.41
N ALA A 62 -0.08 -7.22 -16.32
CA ALA A 62 0.56 -8.29 -17.08
C ALA A 62 0.10 -9.68 -16.66
N THR A 63 -0.15 -9.92 -15.36
CA THR A 63 -0.43 -11.24 -14.79
C THR A 63 -1.86 -11.39 -14.25
N GLY A 64 -2.53 -10.28 -13.99
CA GLY A 64 -3.82 -10.27 -13.30
C GLY A 64 -3.71 -10.48 -11.77
N THR A 65 -2.50 -10.56 -11.23
CA THR A 65 -2.25 -10.75 -9.80
C THR A 65 -2.82 -9.58 -9.00
N VAL A 66 -3.54 -9.89 -7.92
CA VAL A 66 -4.05 -8.89 -6.98
C VAL A 66 -2.99 -8.61 -5.92
N CYS A 67 -2.56 -7.36 -5.85
CA CYS A 67 -1.50 -6.91 -4.97
C CYS A 67 -2.09 -6.08 -3.82
N PHE A 68 -1.86 -6.53 -2.60
CA PHE A 68 -2.20 -5.80 -1.38
C PHE A 68 -0.97 -5.03 -0.93
N VAL A 69 -1.06 -3.70 -0.95
CA VAL A 69 0.08 -2.81 -0.83
C VAL A 69 0.03 -2.03 0.48
N GLU A 70 1.06 -2.17 1.27
CA GLU A 70 1.33 -1.32 2.43
C GLU A 70 2.22 -0.14 2.00
N VAL A 71 1.80 1.07 2.31
CA VAL A 71 2.54 2.29 1.99
C VAL A 71 3.23 2.82 3.24
N ARG A 72 4.53 3.02 3.17
CA ARG A 72 5.35 3.59 4.24
C ARG A 72 5.89 4.94 3.80
N SER A 73 5.39 5.98 4.42
CA SER A 73 5.80 7.36 4.11
C SER A 73 6.59 7.96 5.25
N ARG A 74 7.64 8.68 4.91
CA ARG A 74 8.42 9.45 5.90
C ARG A 74 8.97 10.72 5.25
N ARG A 75 9.15 11.74 6.08
CA ARG A 75 9.95 12.91 5.76
C ARG A 75 11.34 12.70 6.32
N LEU A 76 12.36 12.93 5.52
CA LEU A 76 13.75 12.89 5.99
C LEU A 76 14.01 14.13 6.81
N ALA A 77 14.55 13.97 8.02
CA ALA A 77 15.17 15.07 8.74
C ALA A 77 16.56 15.33 8.16
N ASP A 78 17.04 16.56 8.23
CA ASP A 78 18.38 16.93 7.78
C ASP A 78 19.43 16.00 8.42
N GLY A 79 20.28 15.40 7.61
CA GLY A 79 21.35 14.50 8.04
C GLY A 79 20.96 13.07 8.38
N GLN A 80 19.70 12.66 8.19
CA GLN A 80 19.29 11.26 8.35
C GLN A 80 19.66 10.43 7.12
N ASP A 81 20.39 9.33 7.38
CA ASP A 81 20.74 8.37 6.33
C ASP A 81 19.51 7.63 5.82
N ALA A 82 19.41 7.54 4.49
CA ALA A 82 18.31 6.93 3.77
C ALA A 82 18.27 5.38 3.83
N ARG A 83 19.15 4.75 4.59
CA ARG A 83 19.48 3.31 4.51
C ARG A 83 18.65 2.38 5.37
N VAL A 84 17.49 2.78 5.86
CA VAL A 84 16.63 1.82 6.56
C VAL A 84 15.90 0.96 5.53
N GLU A 85 16.18 -0.33 5.54
CA GLU A 85 15.49 -1.30 4.68
C GLU A 85 13.98 -1.23 4.93
N PRO A 86 13.18 -1.05 3.88
CA PRO A 86 11.73 -0.80 4.01
C PRO A 86 10.98 -1.95 4.65
N GLU A 87 11.42 -3.18 4.38
CA GLU A 87 10.80 -4.38 4.94
C GLU A 87 10.90 -4.40 6.47
N ALA A 88 12.00 -3.91 7.03
CA ALA A 88 12.20 -3.80 8.48
C ALA A 88 11.26 -2.78 9.14
N THR A 89 10.65 -1.88 8.37
CA THR A 89 9.75 -0.85 8.89
C THR A 89 8.31 -1.30 9.05
N VAL A 90 7.92 -2.42 8.42
CA VAL A 90 6.58 -3.00 8.54
C VAL A 90 6.61 -4.14 9.56
N THR A 91 6.06 -3.92 10.74
CA THR A 91 6.07 -4.92 11.81
C THR A 91 5.31 -6.19 11.42
N LEU A 92 5.68 -7.34 12.01
CA LEU A 92 4.97 -8.60 11.79
C LEU A 92 3.47 -8.48 12.09
N ARG A 93 3.12 -7.76 13.16
CA ARG A 93 1.71 -7.50 13.51
C ARG A 93 0.99 -6.77 12.38
N LYS A 94 1.59 -5.73 11.81
CA LYS A 94 1.00 -4.96 10.70
C LYS A 94 0.85 -5.85 9.46
N ARG A 95 1.87 -6.62 9.10
CA ARG A 95 1.81 -7.55 7.95
C ARG A 95 0.70 -8.59 8.10
N ARG A 96 0.52 -9.16 9.30
CA ARG A 96 -0.58 -10.09 9.58
C ARG A 96 -1.95 -9.44 9.48
N ARG A 97 -2.09 -8.19 9.90
CA ARG A 97 -3.34 -7.42 9.75
C ARG A 97 -3.67 -7.15 8.29
N VAL A 98 -2.67 -6.81 7.48
CA VAL A 98 -2.83 -6.66 6.03
C VAL A 98 -3.28 -7.98 5.40
N ALA A 99 -2.65 -9.09 5.73
CA ALA A 99 -3.02 -10.41 5.22
C ALA A 99 -4.46 -10.82 5.62
N SER A 100 -4.88 -10.50 6.83
CA SER A 100 -6.25 -10.76 7.30
C SER A 100 -7.28 -9.92 6.56
N ALA A 101 -7.00 -8.64 6.36
CA ALA A 101 -7.85 -7.75 5.55
C ALA A 101 -7.94 -8.21 4.09
N ALA A 102 -6.83 -8.69 3.52
CA ALA A 102 -6.80 -9.22 2.17
C ALA A 102 -7.71 -10.44 2.00
N ARG A 103 -7.68 -11.39 2.94
CA ARG A 103 -8.59 -12.56 2.92
C ARG A 103 -10.05 -12.12 2.92
N LYS A 104 -10.42 -11.18 3.78
CA LYS A 104 -11.78 -10.64 3.84
C LYS A 104 -12.18 -9.93 2.55
N PHE A 105 -11.28 -9.12 2.00
CA PHE A 105 -11.49 -8.42 0.73
C PHE A 105 -11.79 -9.36 -0.42
N LEU A 106 -11.02 -10.44 -0.54
CA LEU A 106 -11.20 -11.44 -1.58
C LEU A 106 -12.47 -12.25 -1.38
N ALA A 107 -12.78 -12.65 -0.14
CA ALA A 107 -13.98 -13.40 0.20
C ALA A 107 -15.25 -12.61 -0.13
N ASP A 108 -15.31 -11.34 0.22
CA ASP A 108 -16.46 -10.46 -0.06
C ASP A 108 -16.72 -10.29 -1.57
N ARG A 109 -15.69 -10.50 -2.39
CA ARG A 109 -15.77 -10.38 -3.86
C ARG A 109 -15.78 -11.71 -4.58
N ARG A 110 -15.86 -12.82 -3.86
CA ARG A 110 -15.79 -14.18 -4.43
C ARG A 110 -14.58 -14.37 -5.35
N ALA A 111 -13.43 -13.85 -4.92
CA ALA A 111 -12.19 -13.81 -5.68
C ALA A 111 -11.03 -14.55 -4.97
N THR A 112 -11.36 -15.55 -4.16
CA THR A 112 -10.39 -16.33 -3.37
C THR A 112 -9.50 -17.26 -4.23
N ASP A 113 -9.84 -17.46 -5.49
CA ASP A 113 -9.08 -18.20 -6.49
C ASP A 113 -8.01 -17.37 -7.21
N ARG A 114 -7.95 -16.06 -6.94
CA ARG A 114 -6.99 -15.17 -7.59
C ARG A 114 -5.58 -15.33 -7.06
N ALA A 115 -4.60 -15.18 -7.95
CA ALA A 115 -3.21 -15.03 -7.55
C ALA A 115 -3.06 -13.73 -6.75
N VAL A 116 -2.39 -13.81 -5.60
CA VAL A 116 -2.27 -12.74 -4.62
C VAL A 116 -0.81 -12.49 -4.29
N ARG A 117 -0.47 -11.23 -4.08
CA ARG A 117 0.87 -10.80 -3.67
C ARG A 117 0.76 -9.68 -2.63
N PHE A 118 1.69 -9.65 -1.69
CA PHE A 118 1.79 -8.59 -0.69
C PHE A 118 3.02 -7.75 -0.96
N ASP A 119 2.80 -6.47 -1.20
CA ASP A 119 3.82 -5.53 -1.61
C ASP A 119 4.00 -4.42 -0.57
N VAL A 120 5.18 -3.84 -0.56
CA VAL A 120 5.48 -2.61 0.19
C VAL A 120 5.88 -1.52 -0.80
N VAL A 121 5.36 -0.33 -0.61
CA VAL A 121 5.82 0.88 -1.29
C VAL A 121 6.33 1.86 -0.26
N THR A 122 7.55 2.32 -0.41
CA THR A 122 8.10 3.38 0.43
C THR A 122 8.09 4.71 -0.31
N VAL A 123 7.73 5.75 0.41
CA VAL A 123 7.70 7.11 -0.11
C VAL A 123 8.48 8.01 0.84
N ARG A 124 9.57 8.57 0.36
CA ARG A 124 10.43 9.48 1.12
C ARG A 124 10.31 10.89 0.57
N PHE A 125 9.95 11.81 1.44
CA PHE A 125 9.91 13.24 1.16
C PHE A 125 11.17 13.91 1.70
N ASP A 126 11.62 14.96 1.03
CA ASP A 126 12.68 15.84 1.57
C ASP A 126 12.23 16.49 2.88
N ALA A 127 13.19 17.07 3.62
CA ALA A 127 12.95 17.70 4.91
C ALA A 127 11.90 18.82 4.83
N ASP A 128 11.90 19.62 3.77
CA ASP A 128 10.90 20.66 3.51
C ASP A 128 9.58 20.13 2.91
N GLY A 129 9.57 18.88 2.47
CA GLY A 129 8.41 18.23 1.87
C GLY A 129 7.98 18.76 0.50
N ARG A 130 8.81 19.57 -0.17
CA ARG A 130 8.45 20.27 -1.42
C ARG A 130 8.90 19.58 -2.68
N GLY A 131 10.00 18.81 -2.64
CA GLY A 131 10.55 18.10 -3.78
C GLY A 131 9.70 16.90 -4.23
N ARG A 132 10.10 16.28 -5.35
CA ARG A 132 9.55 14.99 -5.76
C ARG A 132 9.93 13.94 -4.73
N PRO A 133 8.98 13.14 -4.23
CA PRO A 133 9.32 12.05 -3.34
C PRO A 133 10.10 10.95 -4.07
N ASP A 134 11.03 10.33 -3.37
CA ASP A 134 11.64 9.07 -3.79
C ASP A 134 10.66 7.93 -3.47
N VAL A 135 10.17 7.26 -4.51
CA VAL A 135 9.20 6.16 -4.39
C VAL A 135 9.87 4.86 -4.81
N ARG A 136 9.82 3.85 -3.94
CA ARG A 136 10.32 2.51 -4.23
C ARG A 136 9.24 1.48 -3.99
N HIS A 137 9.15 0.51 -4.89
CA HIS A 137 8.21 -0.59 -4.82
C HIS A 137 8.97 -1.90 -4.57
N TYR A 138 8.47 -2.67 -3.62
CA TYR A 138 9.01 -3.98 -3.21
C TYR A 138 7.90 -5.02 -3.42
N PRO A 139 7.81 -5.61 -4.64
CA PRO A 139 6.84 -6.65 -4.91
C PRO A 139 7.18 -7.92 -4.13
N GLY A 140 6.14 -8.57 -3.59
CA GLY A 140 6.33 -9.81 -2.85
C GLY A 140 7.15 -9.66 -1.58
N ALA A 141 6.97 -8.58 -0.82
CA ALA A 141 7.74 -8.30 0.38
C ALA A 141 7.47 -9.27 1.54
N PHE A 142 6.27 -9.84 1.62
CA PHE A 142 5.90 -10.80 2.65
C PHE A 142 4.81 -11.78 2.18
N ASP A 143 4.66 -12.88 2.91
CA ASP A 143 3.69 -13.94 2.62
C ASP A 143 2.34 -13.74 3.35
N VAL A 144 1.40 -14.66 3.12
CA VAL A 144 0.06 -14.66 3.74
C VAL A 144 0.08 -14.80 5.27
N HIS A 145 1.20 -15.21 5.85
CA HIS A 145 1.42 -15.31 7.29
C HIS A 145 2.16 -14.10 7.85
N GLY A 146 2.50 -13.14 6.99
CA GLY A 146 3.25 -11.94 7.32
C GLY A 146 4.76 -12.16 7.47
N ARG A 147 5.31 -13.29 7.00
CA ARG A 147 6.76 -13.54 6.99
C ARG A 147 7.40 -12.83 5.82
N LEU A 148 8.54 -12.20 6.05
CA LEU A 148 9.33 -11.58 4.98
C LEU A 148 9.84 -12.64 4.00
N LEU A 149 9.87 -12.28 2.72
CA LEU A 149 10.35 -13.11 1.62
C LEU A 149 11.73 -12.66 1.13
#